data_3fa67abdf2939be14f70fe79ffb4c5b9
#
_entry.id   3fa67abdf2939be14f70fe79ffb4c5b9
#
_cell.length_a   1.000
_cell.length_b   1.000
_cell.length_c   1.000
_cell.angle_alpha   90.00
_cell.angle_beta   90.00
_cell.angle_gamma   90.00
#
_symmetry.space_group_name_H-M   'P 1'
#
loop_
_entity.id
_entity.type
_entity.pdbx_description
1 polymer ?
#
loop_
_entity_poly.entity_id
_entity_poly.type
_entity_poly.pdbx_seq_one_letter_code
_entity_poly.pdbx_strand_id
1 'polypeptide(L)'
;EISAALSSIRKAYPSMKLTAAFQPHLYTRTRDFAEEFAQALSNVDKLILLDIYPAREEPIPGVTSEIIFKDVTAPHKVLLKKEELMDYMKGIELGEKEVFVTVGAGDIDRFVGPIGELLKTKA
;
A
#
# COMPACT_ATOMS: atom_id res chain seq x y z
N GLU A 1 6.59 -8.82 8.80
CA GLU A 1 6.28 -7.50 9.32
C GLU A 1 6.59 -6.41 8.31
N ILE A 2 5.68 -5.44 8.19
CA ILE A 2 5.76 -4.40 7.15
C ILE A 2 7.00 -3.54 7.30
N SER A 3 7.31 -3.12 8.51
CA SER A 3 8.45 -2.24 8.77
C SER A 3 9.76 -2.88 8.34
N ALA A 4 9.94 -4.16 8.68
CA ALA A 4 11.14 -4.90 8.29
C ALA A 4 11.22 -5.07 6.77
N ALA A 5 10.08 -5.38 6.12
CA ALA A 5 10.03 -5.55 4.68
C ALA A 5 10.41 -4.26 3.95
N LEU A 6 9.85 -3.13 4.36
CA LEU A 6 10.14 -1.85 3.74
C LEU A 6 11.57 -1.40 4.00
N SER A 7 12.10 -1.63 5.20
CA SER A 7 13.50 -1.35 5.50
C SER A 7 14.45 -2.15 4.63
N SER A 8 14.15 -3.43 4.39
CA SER A 8 14.96 -4.29 3.54
C SER A 8 14.98 -3.78 2.11
N ILE A 9 13.84 -3.32 1.60
CA ILE A 9 13.74 -2.78 0.25
C ILE A 9 14.54 -1.49 0.14
N ARG A 10 14.44 -0.62 1.15
CA ARG A 10 15.24 0.62 1.19
C ARG A 10 16.74 0.34 1.15
N LYS A 11 17.18 -0.67 1.90
CA LYS A 11 18.61 -1.05 1.91
C LYS A 11 19.07 -1.63 0.59
N ALA A 12 18.21 -2.41 -0.07
CA ALA A 12 18.53 -3.01 -1.35
C ALA A 12 18.58 -1.97 -2.49
N TYR A 13 17.77 -0.91 -2.38
CA TYR A 13 17.64 0.11 -3.43
C TYR A 13 17.74 1.51 -2.84
N PRO A 14 18.89 1.88 -2.26
CA PRO A 14 19.00 3.12 -1.46
C PRO A 14 18.81 4.41 -2.24
N SER A 15 19.03 4.40 -3.54
CA SER A 15 18.88 5.59 -4.37
C SER A 15 17.58 5.63 -5.17
N MET A 16 16.69 4.66 -4.95
CA MET A 16 15.42 4.59 -5.67
C MET A 16 14.26 5.11 -4.83
N LYS A 17 13.30 5.70 -5.51
CA LYS A 17 12.04 6.07 -4.85
C LYS A 17 11.22 4.82 -4.62
N LEU A 18 10.54 4.75 -3.50
CA LEU A 18 9.74 3.59 -3.12
C LEU A 18 8.26 3.96 -3.11
N THR A 19 7.50 3.29 -3.96
CA THR A 19 6.05 3.38 -4.00
C THR A 19 5.47 2.07 -3.48
N ALA A 20 4.62 2.15 -2.47
CA ALA A 20 4.00 0.96 -1.88
C ALA A 20 2.48 1.02 -2.02
N ALA A 21 1.88 -0.08 -2.40
CA ALA A 21 0.43 -0.27 -2.34
C ALA A 21 0.15 -1.24 -1.20
N PHE A 22 -0.63 -0.81 -0.22
CA PHE A 22 -0.91 -1.60 0.97
C PHE A 22 -2.41 -1.80 1.15
N GLN A 23 -2.80 -3.05 1.40
CA GLN A 23 -4.17 -3.37 1.79
C GLN A 23 -4.17 -3.93 3.21
N PRO A 24 -4.79 -3.21 4.18
CA PRO A 24 -4.92 -3.74 5.53
C PRO A 24 -5.77 -5.01 5.54
N HIS A 25 -5.40 -5.95 6.40
CA HIS A 25 -6.11 -7.22 6.55
C HIS A 25 -6.78 -7.26 7.91
N LEU A 26 -8.10 -7.46 7.92
CA LEU A 26 -8.96 -7.51 9.09
C LEU A 26 -9.20 -6.17 9.78
N TYR A 27 -10.44 -5.94 10.18
CA TYR A 27 -10.81 -4.74 10.93
C TYR A 27 -10.17 -4.69 12.31
N THR A 28 -10.13 -5.83 13.01
CA THR A 28 -9.54 -5.90 14.35
C THR A 28 -8.06 -5.57 14.32
N ARG A 29 -7.33 -6.11 13.35
CA ARG A 29 -5.90 -5.87 13.23
C ARG A 29 -5.61 -4.44 12.85
N THR A 30 -6.43 -3.86 11.96
CA THR A 30 -6.30 -2.46 11.57
C THR A 30 -6.51 -1.54 12.78
N ARG A 31 -7.56 -1.79 13.55
CA ARG A 31 -7.85 -1.01 14.75
C ARG A 31 -6.70 -1.07 15.76
N ASP A 32 -6.18 -2.27 16.01
CA ASP A 32 -5.22 -2.48 17.09
C ASP A 32 -3.82 -2.01 16.72
N PHE A 33 -3.46 -1.99 15.44
CA PHE A 33 -2.11 -1.67 14.98
C PHE A 33 -2.05 -0.46 14.05
N ALA A 34 -3.07 0.40 14.08
CA ALA A 34 -3.14 1.55 13.16
C ALA A 34 -1.91 2.45 13.25
N GLU A 35 -1.44 2.73 14.47
CA GLU A 35 -0.27 3.60 14.68
C GLU A 35 1.01 2.98 14.10
N GLU A 36 1.22 1.70 14.37
CA GLU A 36 2.39 0.97 13.87
C GLU A 36 2.38 0.90 12.34
N PHE A 37 1.21 0.67 11.75
CA PHE A 37 1.07 0.69 10.30
C PHE A 37 1.40 2.07 9.72
N ALA A 38 0.88 3.12 10.34
CA ALA A 38 1.14 4.48 9.88
C ALA A 38 2.62 4.82 9.95
N GLN A 39 3.30 4.44 11.03
CA GLN A 39 4.73 4.67 11.16
C GLN A 39 5.53 3.93 10.11
N ALA A 40 5.21 2.65 9.89
CA ALA A 40 5.91 1.85 8.89
C ALA A 40 5.71 2.40 7.48
N LEU A 41 4.48 2.74 7.15
CA LEU A 41 4.12 3.23 5.81
C LEU A 41 4.60 4.66 5.55
N SER A 42 4.98 5.40 6.58
CA SER A 42 5.54 6.74 6.43
C SER A 42 6.96 6.71 5.85
N ASN A 43 7.59 5.55 5.80
CA ASN A 43 8.94 5.40 5.26
C ASN A 43 9.00 5.28 3.73
N VAL A 44 7.86 5.29 3.05
CA VAL A 44 7.83 5.24 1.60
C VAL A 44 7.73 6.64 1.02
N ASP A 45 8.08 6.80 -0.24
CA ASP A 45 7.95 8.08 -0.93
C ASP A 45 6.51 8.31 -1.39
N LYS A 46 5.82 7.25 -1.76
CA LYS A 46 4.42 7.31 -2.18
C LYS A 46 3.67 6.10 -1.63
N LEU A 47 2.52 6.37 -1.02
CA LEU A 47 1.66 5.32 -0.49
C LEU A 47 0.33 5.29 -1.25
N ILE A 48 -0.03 4.11 -1.70
CA ILE A 48 -1.37 3.82 -2.20
C ILE A 48 -2.02 2.91 -1.16
N LEU A 49 -3.00 3.44 -0.43
CA LEU A 49 -3.66 2.69 0.65
C LEU A 49 -5.03 2.25 0.20
N LEU A 50 -5.30 0.96 0.29
CA LEU A 50 -6.59 0.40 -0.10
C LEU A 50 -7.50 0.23 1.11
N ASP A 51 -8.78 0.00 0.85
CA ASP A 51 -9.76 -0.35 1.87
C ASP A 51 -9.39 -1.68 2.53
N ILE A 52 -9.92 -1.91 3.73
CA ILE A 52 -9.61 -3.09 4.52
C ILE A 52 -10.17 -4.35 3.84
N TYR A 53 -9.35 -5.41 3.78
CA TYR A 53 -9.81 -6.73 3.39
C TYR A 53 -10.42 -7.41 4.62
N PRO A 54 -11.74 -7.61 4.67
CA PRO A 54 -12.41 -8.08 5.88
C PRO A 54 -12.24 -9.55 6.19
N ALA A 55 -11.93 -10.37 5.19
CA ALA A 55 -11.94 -11.82 5.29
C ALA A 55 -13.32 -12.29 5.79
N ARG A 56 -13.40 -12.81 7.02
CA ARG A 56 -14.68 -13.26 7.60
C ARG A 56 -15.19 -12.34 8.69
N GLU A 57 -14.54 -11.21 8.90
CA GLU A 57 -14.96 -10.28 9.94
C GLU A 57 -16.12 -9.42 9.48
N GLU A 58 -16.97 -9.04 10.43
CA GLU A 58 -17.98 -8.01 10.21
C GLU A 58 -17.33 -6.63 10.32
N PRO A 59 -17.80 -5.64 9.56
CA PRO A 59 -17.29 -4.29 9.70
C PRO A 59 -17.45 -3.76 11.13
N ILE A 60 -16.42 -3.06 11.60
CA ILE A 60 -16.45 -2.41 12.92
C ILE A 60 -16.70 -0.93 12.70
N PRO A 61 -17.75 -0.33 13.30
CA PRO A 61 -18.02 1.10 13.12
C PRO A 61 -16.80 1.95 13.45
N GLY A 62 -16.49 2.89 12.58
CA GLY A 62 -15.35 3.79 12.76
C GLY A 62 -13.99 3.21 12.37
N VAL A 63 -13.91 1.94 12.00
CA VAL A 63 -12.65 1.30 11.62
C VAL A 63 -12.59 1.18 10.11
N THR A 64 -11.79 2.05 9.49
CA THR A 64 -11.53 2.06 8.05
C THR A 64 -10.05 2.31 7.84
N SER A 65 -9.58 2.23 6.60
CA SER A 65 -8.20 2.56 6.28
C SER A 65 -7.84 4.01 6.60
N GLU A 66 -8.83 4.89 6.73
CA GLU A 66 -8.60 6.29 7.08
C GLU A 66 -7.90 6.45 8.43
N ILE A 67 -8.10 5.53 9.37
CA ILE A 67 -7.44 5.61 10.67
C ILE A 67 -5.94 5.40 10.58
N ILE A 68 -5.48 4.74 9.52
CA ILE A 68 -4.05 4.64 9.21
C ILE A 68 -3.63 5.87 8.38
N PHE A 69 -4.40 6.16 7.35
CA PHE A 69 -4.08 7.17 6.34
C PHE A 69 -3.80 8.54 6.94
N LYS A 70 -4.61 8.96 7.90
CA LYS A 70 -4.49 10.29 8.53
C LYS A 70 -3.13 10.52 9.19
N ASP A 71 -2.50 9.46 9.68
CA ASP A 71 -1.23 9.55 10.41
C ASP A 71 0.00 9.20 9.57
N VAL A 72 -0.18 8.86 8.29
CA VAL A 72 0.93 8.61 7.38
C VAL A 72 1.53 9.93 6.94
N THR A 73 2.86 10.06 7.08
CA THR A 73 3.57 11.28 6.73
C THR A 73 4.35 11.18 5.41
N ALA A 74 4.08 10.15 4.61
CA ALA A 74 4.72 10.03 3.30
C ALA A 74 4.47 11.27 2.44
N PRO A 75 5.45 11.72 1.64
CA PRO A 75 5.28 12.92 0.80
C PRO A 75 4.08 12.86 -0.13
N HIS A 76 3.78 11.68 -0.64
CA HIS A 76 2.62 11.45 -1.48
C HIS A 76 1.84 10.27 -0.94
N LYS A 77 0.53 10.44 -0.80
CA LYS A 77 -0.34 9.35 -0.35
C LYS A 77 -1.71 9.50 -0.97
N VAL A 78 -2.32 8.37 -1.27
CA VAL A 78 -3.68 8.32 -1.83
C VAL A 78 -4.43 7.16 -1.19
N LEU A 79 -5.72 7.37 -0.94
CA LEU A 79 -6.63 6.36 -0.39
C LEU A 79 -7.59 5.93 -1.49
N LEU A 80 -7.58 4.65 -1.84
CA LEU A 80 -8.40 4.11 -2.92
C LEU A 80 -9.19 2.90 -2.45
N LYS A 81 -10.29 2.64 -3.12
CA LYS A 81 -10.94 1.33 -3.03
C LYS A 81 -10.23 0.38 -3.99
N LYS A 82 -10.29 -0.92 -3.69
CA LYS A 82 -9.60 -1.92 -4.54
C LYS A 82 -10.05 -1.82 -5.99
N GLU A 83 -11.32 -1.49 -6.24
CA GLU A 83 -11.87 -1.38 -7.59
C GLU A 83 -11.26 -0.22 -8.38
N GLU A 84 -10.68 0.76 -7.68
CA GLU A 84 -10.06 1.93 -8.30
C GLU A 84 -8.57 1.74 -8.59
N LEU A 85 -7.97 0.67 -8.04
CA LEU A 85 -6.53 0.49 -8.09
C LEU A 85 -5.98 0.41 -9.51
N MET A 86 -6.57 -0.41 -10.36
CA MET A 86 -6.05 -0.58 -11.73
C MET A 86 -6.19 0.68 -12.57
N ASP A 87 -7.29 1.42 -12.40
CA ASP A 87 -7.46 2.69 -13.10
C ASP A 87 -6.43 3.71 -12.64
N TYR A 88 -6.15 3.75 -11.34
CA TYR A 88 -5.12 4.61 -10.80
C TYR A 88 -3.74 4.25 -11.36
N MET A 89 -3.44 2.95 -11.43
CA MET A 89 -2.16 2.48 -11.93
C MET A 89 -1.95 2.79 -13.40
N LYS A 90 -3.00 2.88 -14.19
CA LYS A 90 -2.90 3.27 -15.59
C LYS A 90 -2.37 4.69 -15.76
N GLY A 91 -2.66 5.56 -14.80
CA GLY A 91 -2.22 6.95 -14.82
C GLY A 91 -0.93 7.21 -14.05
N ILE A 92 -0.40 6.22 -13.35
CA ILE A 92 0.81 6.42 -12.56
C ILE A 92 2.04 6.46 -13.46
N GLU A 93 2.95 7.38 -13.14
CA GLU A 93 4.24 7.46 -13.83
C GLU A 93 5.32 6.97 -12.88
N LEU A 94 6.03 5.92 -13.30
CA LEU A 94 7.17 5.42 -12.55
C LEU A 94 8.42 5.66 -13.37
N GLY A 95 9.39 6.35 -12.76
CA GLY A 95 10.67 6.58 -13.40
C GLY A 95 11.56 5.35 -13.32
N GLU A 96 12.71 5.43 -13.98
CA GLU A 96 13.68 4.34 -14.01
C GLU A 96 14.25 4.01 -12.63
N LYS A 97 14.20 4.98 -11.71
CA LYS A 97 14.75 4.83 -10.36
C LYS A 97 13.65 4.71 -9.32
N GLU A 98 12.59 4.00 -9.65
CA GLU A 98 11.48 3.76 -8.73
C GLU A 98 11.22 2.28 -8.54
N VAL A 99 10.94 1.90 -7.30
CA VAL A 99 10.56 0.52 -6.94
C VAL A 99 9.09 0.56 -6.54
N PHE A 100 8.32 -0.36 -7.09
CA PHE A 100 6.92 -0.54 -6.72
C PHE A 100 6.76 -1.85 -5.97
N VAL A 101 6.14 -1.81 -4.80
CA VAL A 101 5.93 -2.99 -3.97
C VAL A 101 4.46 -3.06 -3.54
N THR A 102 3.90 -4.26 -3.54
CA THR A 102 2.58 -4.51 -2.97
C THR A 102 2.74 -5.21 -1.64
N VAL A 103 1.99 -4.76 -0.64
CA VAL A 103 2.06 -5.31 0.71
C VAL A 103 0.65 -5.61 1.19
N GLY A 104 0.46 -6.79 1.76
CA GLY A 104 -0.81 -7.19 2.30
C GLY A 104 -1.23 -8.57 1.85
N ALA A 105 -2.42 -8.97 2.25
CA ALA A 105 -3.02 -10.24 1.90
C ALA A 105 -4.40 -9.99 1.32
N GLY A 106 -5.02 -11.04 0.76
CA GLY A 106 -6.37 -10.94 0.23
C GLY A 106 -6.42 -10.35 -1.16
N ASP A 107 -7.27 -9.35 -1.37
CA ASP A 107 -7.55 -8.85 -2.71
C ASP A 107 -6.34 -8.30 -3.44
N ILE A 108 -5.39 -7.68 -2.73
CA ILE A 108 -4.25 -7.05 -3.37
C ILE A 108 -3.39 -8.06 -4.13
N ASP A 109 -3.36 -9.31 -3.68
CA ASP A 109 -2.61 -10.37 -4.35
C ASP A 109 -3.10 -10.62 -5.78
N ARG A 110 -4.37 -10.35 -6.04
CA ARG A 110 -4.98 -10.52 -7.36
C ARG A 110 -4.47 -9.49 -8.36
N PHE A 111 -3.92 -8.38 -7.89
CA PHE A 111 -3.46 -7.28 -8.74
C PHE A 111 -1.98 -7.36 -9.06
N VAL A 112 -1.22 -8.24 -8.42
CA VAL A 112 0.24 -8.33 -8.64
C VAL A 112 0.57 -8.60 -10.10
N GLY A 113 -0.04 -9.61 -10.70
CA GLY A 113 0.17 -9.92 -12.11
C GLY A 113 -0.28 -8.80 -13.04
N PRO A 114 -1.56 -8.34 -12.94
CA PRO A 114 -2.05 -7.25 -13.78
C PRO A 114 -1.23 -5.97 -13.67
N ILE A 115 -0.81 -5.59 -12.45
CA ILE A 115 0.03 -4.41 -12.27
C ILE A 115 1.39 -4.62 -12.92
N GLY A 116 1.99 -5.81 -12.76
CA GLY A 116 3.26 -6.14 -13.39
C GLY A 116 3.20 -6.01 -14.91
N GLU A 117 2.14 -6.53 -15.53
CA GLU A 117 1.96 -6.41 -16.98
C GLU A 117 1.76 -4.96 -17.40
N LEU A 118 0.98 -4.19 -16.65
CA LEU A 118 0.77 -2.78 -16.95
C LEU A 118 2.08 -1.99 -16.89
N LEU A 119 2.91 -2.24 -15.88
CA LEU A 119 4.18 -1.54 -15.72
C LEU A 119 5.18 -1.90 -16.83
N LYS A 120 5.14 -3.13 -17.34
CA LYS A 120 5.96 -3.51 -18.48
C LYS A 120 5.63 -2.69 -19.72
N THR A 121 4.35 -2.38 -19.94
CA THR A 121 3.94 -1.59 -21.10
C THR A 121 4.33 -0.11 -20.97
N LYS A 122 4.57 0.36 -19.74
CA LYS A 122 4.96 1.75 -19.47
C LYS A 122 6.49 1.96 -19.47
N ALA A 123 7.24 0.87 -19.39
CA ALA A 123 8.69 0.94 -19.27
C ALA A 123 9.40 1.37 -20.57
#